data_6035a908b92cfa1b18bd2bd777c28da3
#
_entry.id   6035a908b92cfa1b18bd2bd777c28da3
#
_cell.length_a   1.000
_cell.length_b   1.000
_cell.length_c   1.000
_cell.angle_alpha   90.00
_cell.angle_beta   90.00
_cell.angle_gamma   90.00
#
_symmetry.space_group_name_H-M   'P 1'
#
loop_
_entity.id
_entity.type
_entity.pdbx_description
1 polymer ?
#
loop_
_entity_poly.entity_id
_entity_poly.type
_entity_poly.pdbx_seq_one_letter_code
_entity_poly.pdbx_strand_id
1 'polypeptide(L)'
;MSAKGGCSKTTTSINLAVGLSETGKVLLVDLDPQGNSSKRFFSNYLELDGICELLRKEKAYDECIHPTQFENLDIIPSKRNLFVLKKEMLYASHGIQQLRLKNVLDPIRKDYDYIIIDNHPDIDLLISNALMCSDMVIIPVNPDADNTMFSDSIEGMNLTLANIKEAIDEGEIAEMDFRILLTMTDRTKASQIFEDYLRSAYGDLVLKTDINYQSAPIKNKNRSGFVIEKNDTRIGRNYQSLVNEIRSLS
;
A
#
# COMPACT_ATOMS: atom_id res chain seq x y z
N MET A 1 -0.99 -4.80 3.72
CA MET A 1 -1.32 -6.02 2.96
C MET A 1 -2.62 -6.60 3.44
N SER A 2 -3.52 -7.02 2.60
CA SER A 2 -4.73 -7.76 2.99
C SER A 2 -5.05 -8.70 1.85
N ALA A 3 -5.25 -9.97 2.15
CA ALA A 3 -5.58 -11.01 1.17
C ALA A 3 -6.95 -10.79 0.51
N LYS A 4 -7.77 -9.86 1.03
CA LYS A 4 -9.10 -9.55 0.47
C LYS A 4 -9.04 -8.35 -0.47
N GLY A 5 -9.65 -8.48 -1.63
CA GLY A 5 -9.92 -7.35 -2.53
C GLY A 5 -10.90 -6.36 -1.87
N GLY A 6 -10.71 -5.05 -2.08
CA GLY A 6 -11.63 -4.03 -1.56
C GLY A 6 -11.31 -3.42 -0.20
N CYS A 7 -10.24 -3.83 0.48
CA CYS A 7 -9.82 -3.27 1.78
C CYS A 7 -9.15 -1.89 1.69
N SER A 8 -9.43 -1.11 0.68
CA SER A 8 -8.92 0.27 0.51
C SER A 8 -7.39 0.41 0.40
N LYS A 9 -6.62 -0.65 0.08
CA LYS A 9 -5.15 -0.59 -0.08
C LYS A 9 -4.71 0.57 -0.96
N THR A 10 -5.04 0.52 -2.24
CA THR A 10 -4.70 1.56 -3.24
C THR A 10 -5.19 2.94 -2.82
N THR A 11 -6.41 3.04 -2.28
CA THR A 11 -6.93 4.32 -1.80
C THR A 11 -6.09 4.86 -0.65
N THR A 12 -5.67 4.01 0.27
CA THR A 12 -4.81 4.37 1.39
C THR A 12 -3.42 4.77 0.91
N SER A 13 -2.78 3.96 0.05
CA SER A 13 -1.45 4.25 -0.50
C SER A 13 -1.42 5.61 -1.21
N ILE A 14 -2.39 5.89 -2.06
CA ILE A 14 -2.49 7.16 -2.79
C ILE A 14 -2.66 8.35 -1.84
N ASN A 15 -3.62 8.27 -0.90
CA ASN A 15 -3.91 9.40 -0.02
C ASN A 15 -2.81 9.62 1.02
N LEU A 16 -2.16 8.55 1.46
CA LEU A 16 -0.98 8.66 2.32
C LEU A 16 0.19 9.31 1.56
N ALA A 17 0.44 8.91 0.30
CA ALA A 17 1.48 9.52 -0.53
C ALA A 17 1.23 11.02 -0.75
N VAL A 18 0.01 11.41 -1.11
CA VAL A 18 -0.35 12.84 -1.29
C VAL A 18 -0.20 13.62 0.01
N GLY A 19 -0.67 13.07 1.15
CA GLY A 19 -0.56 13.80 2.41
C GLY A 19 0.87 13.91 2.95
N LEU A 20 1.72 12.91 2.75
CA LEU A 20 3.12 12.95 3.13
C LEU A 20 3.92 13.92 2.24
N SER A 21 3.54 14.06 0.96
CA SER A 21 4.23 14.96 0.03
C SER A 21 4.05 16.45 0.36
N GLU A 22 3.12 16.81 1.24
CA GLU A 22 3.00 18.18 1.74
C GLU A 22 4.24 18.67 2.53
N THR A 23 5.01 17.72 3.09
CA THR A 23 6.15 18.08 3.99
C THR A 23 7.44 17.32 3.69
N GLY A 24 7.42 16.36 2.79
CA GLY A 24 8.61 15.58 2.43
C GLY A 24 8.53 15.08 1.00
N LYS A 25 9.64 14.63 0.45
CA LYS A 25 9.68 14.04 -0.89
C LYS A 25 9.24 12.59 -0.85
N VAL A 26 8.25 12.23 -1.65
CA VAL A 26 7.60 10.92 -1.64
C VAL A 26 7.72 10.23 -2.99
N LEU A 27 8.03 8.94 -2.98
CA LEU A 27 7.93 8.06 -4.13
C LEU A 27 6.79 7.06 -3.89
N LEU A 28 5.81 7.02 -4.78
CA LEU A 28 4.80 5.97 -4.81
C LEU A 28 5.20 4.91 -5.84
N VAL A 29 5.34 3.67 -5.40
CA VAL A 29 5.61 2.52 -6.29
C VAL A 29 4.33 1.72 -6.45
N ASP A 30 3.78 1.69 -7.65
CA ASP A 30 2.64 0.82 -7.96
C ASP A 30 3.18 -0.59 -8.27
N LEU A 31 2.92 -1.54 -7.38
CA LEU A 31 3.32 -2.95 -7.52
C LEU A 31 2.10 -3.86 -7.78
N ASP A 32 0.97 -3.28 -8.18
CA ASP A 32 -0.21 -4.01 -8.62
C ASP A 32 -0.23 -4.10 -10.15
N PRO A 33 -0.24 -5.32 -10.75
CA PRO A 33 -0.42 -5.48 -12.20
C PRO A 33 -1.66 -4.83 -12.77
N GLN A 34 -2.67 -4.53 -11.94
CA GLN A 34 -3.85 -3.78 -12.36
C GLN A 34 -3.57 -2.29 -12.59
N GLY A 35 -2.48 -1.74 -12.05
CA GLY A 35 -2.08 -0.36 -12.23
C GLY A 35 -3.10 0.64 -11.67
N ASN A 36 -3.73 0.32 -10.54
CA ASN A 36 -4.82 1.15 -10.01
C ASN A 36 -4.33 2.49 -9.46
N SER A 37 -3.17 2.52 -8.82
CA SER A 37 -2.49 3.75 -8.43
C SER A 37 -2.08 4.57 -9.65
N SER A 38 -1.44 3.93 -10.62
CA SER A 38 -0.98 4.57 -11.88
C SER A 38 -2.12 5.27 -12.62
N LYS A 39 -3.28 4.61 -12.76
CA LYS A 39 -4.50 5.16 -13.39
C LYS A 39 -5.02 6.42 -12.70
N ARG A 40 -4.72 6.61 -11.43
CA ARG A 40 -5.18 7.78 -10.68
C ARG A 40 -4.41 9.03 -11.06
N PHE A 41 -3.14 8.88 -11.33
CA PHE A 41 -2.27 10.01 -11.63
C PHE A 41 -2.22 10.30 -13.13
N PHE A 42 -2.26 9.26 -13.98
CA PHE A 42 -2.07 9.43 -15.43
C PHE A 42 -3.14 8.72 -16.25
N SER A 43 -3.79 9.47 -17.15
CA SER A 43 -4.75 8.91 -18.12
C SER A 43 -4.05 8.04 -19.17
N ASN A 44 -2.80 8.33 -19.49
CA ASN A 44 -1.94 7.61 -20.44
C ASN A 44 -0.94 6.65 -19.77
N TYR A 45 -1.21 6.18 -18.54
CA TYR A 45 -0.30 5.33 -17.76
C TYR A 45 0.20 4.08 -18.51
N LEU A 46 -0.56 3.60 -19.51
CA LEU A 46 -0.15 2.43 -20.32
C LEU A 46 1.03 2.72 -21.25
N GLU A 47 1.28 3.99 -21.56
CA GLU A 47 2.38 4.44 -22.43
C GLU A 47 3.66 4.72 -21.64
N LEU A 48 3.56 4.85 -20.30
CA LEU A 48 4.69 5.17 -19.44
C LEU A 48 5.55 3.93 -19.17
N ASP A 49 6.85 4.09 -19.17
CA ASP A 49 7.76 3.10 -18.59
C ASP A 49 7.67 3.14 -17.07
N GLY A 50 7.93 2.01 -16.40
CA GLY A 50 7.70 1.93 -14.96
C GLY A 50 8.40 0.74 -14.30
N ILE A 51 7.71 0.14 -13.32
CA ILE A 51 8.32 -0.86 -12.45
C ILE A 51 8.82 -2.10 -13.21
N CYS A 52 8.16 -2.52 -14.29
CA CYS A 52 8.61 -3.67 -15.06
C CYS A 52 9.97 -3.44 -15.72
N GLU A 53 10.12 -2.28 -16.35
CA GLU A 53 11.33 -1.88 -17.07
C GLU A 53 12.50 -1.73 -16.10
N LEU A 54 12.26 -1.19 -14.88
CA LEU A 54 13.28 -1.12 -13.83
C LEU A 54 13.67 -2.51 -13.30
N LEU A 55 12.70 -3.38 -13.01
CA LEU A 55 12.97 -4.72 -12.50
C LEU A 55 13.69 -5.60 -13.51
N ARG A 56 13.53 -5.34 -14.82
CA ARG A 56 14.29 -5.99 -15.92
C ARG A 56 15.61 -5.32 -16.19
N LYS A 57 15.87 -4.14 -15.65
CA LYS A 57 17.04 -3.28 -15.95
C LYS A 57 17.11 -2.87 -17.42
N GLU A 58 15.96 -2.68 -18.05
CA GLU A 58 15.81 -2.28 -19.45
C GLU A 58 15.85 -0.77 -19.64
N LYS A 59 15.51 -0.01 -18.57
CA LYS A 59 15.39 1.44 -18.58
C LYS A 59 16.05 2.08 -17.37
N ALA A 60 16.43 3.34 -17.51
CA ALA A 60 16.97 4.15 -16.41
C ALA A 60 15.85 4.73 -15.52
N TYR A 61 16.23 5.22 -14.33
CA TYR A 61 15.27 5.76 -13.37
C TYR A 61 14.51 6.97 -13.89
N ASP A 62 15.16 7.88 -14.59
CA ASP A 62 14.59 9.07 -15.19
C ASP A 62 13.54 8.79 -16.28
N GLU A 63 13.57 7.60 -16.87
CA GLU A 63 12.56 7.13 -17.82
C GLU A 63 11.35 6.48 -17.12
N CYS A 64 11.51 5.98 -15.88
CA CYS A 64 10.52 5.19 -15.17
C CYS A 64 9.90 5.88 -13.94
N ILE A 65 10.51 6.96 -13.45
CA ILE A 65 10.00 7.77 -12.36
C ILE A 65 9.35 9.02 -12.94
N HIS A 66 8.08 9.19 -12.67
CA HIS A 66 7.30 10.28 -13.25
C HIS A 66 6.80 11.23 -12.17
N PRO A 67 7.05 12.57 -12.32
CA PRO A 67 6.46 13.55 -11.42
C PRO A 67 4.94 13.58 -11.57
N THR A 68 4.23 13.76 -10.46
CA THR A 68 2.76 13.87 -10.47
C THR A 68 2.33 15.34 -10.49
N GLN A 69 1.01 15.58 -10.43
CA GLN A 69 0.47 16.95 -10.26
C GLN A 69 0.67 17.51 -8.84
N PHE A 70 1.13 16.69 -7.88
CA PHE A 70 1.45 17.10 -6.52
C PHE A 70 2.94 17.40 -6.41
N GLU A 71 3.26 18.54 -5.78
CA GLU A 71 4.64 18.86 -5.46
C GLU A 71 5.24 17.78 -4.55
N ASN A 72 6.50 17.45 -4.75
CA ASN A 72 7.24 16.44 -3.99
C ASN A 72 6.68 15.00 -4.06
N LEU A 73 5.81 14.68 -5.03
CA LEU A 73 5.32 13.33 -5.22
C LEU A 73 5.64 12.80 -6.62
N ASP A 74 6.51 11.81 -6.65
CA ASP A 74 6.83 11.04 -7.85
C ASP A 74 6.16 9.66 -7.78
N ILE A 75 5.98 9.03 -8.94
CA ILE A 75 5.44 7.67 -9.03
C ILE A 75 6.22 6.80 -10.01
N ILE A 76 6.41 5.52 -9.66
CA ILE A 76 6.80 4.46 -10.59
C ILE A 76 5.53 3.71 -10.97
N PRO A 77 5.03 3.84 -12.20
CA PRO A 77 3.77 3.24 -12.61
C PRO A 77 3.89 1.74 -12.87
N SER A 78 2.74 1.06 -12.85
CA SER A 78 2.59 -0.36 -13.18
C SER A 78 1.59 -0.58 -14.31
N LYS A 79 1.81 -1.68 -15.02
CA LYS A 79 0.96 -2.16 -16.12
C LYS A 79 0.78 -3.68 -16.03
N ARG A 80 -0.13 -4.22 -16.85
CA ARG A 80 -0.39 -5.67 -16.92
C ARG A 80 0.83 -6.54 -17.26
N ASN A 81 1.87 -5.97 -17.89
CA ASN A 81 3.11 -6.68 -18.17
C ASN A 81 3.83 -7.16 -16.89
N LEU A 82 3.51 -6.61 -15.72
CA LEU A 82 4.00 -7.08 -14.43
C LEU A 82 3.56 -8.53 -14.13
N PHE A 83 2.41 -9.00 -14.64
CA PHE A 83 2.02 -10.42 -14.56
C PHE A 83 3.00 -11.33 -15.31
N VAL A 84 3.48 -10.89 -16.47
CA VAL A 84 4.46 -11.63 -17.26
C VAL A 84 5.79 -11.66 -16.54
N LEU A 85 6.25 -10.51 -16.09
CA LEU A 85 7.50 -10.39 -15.33
C LEU A 85 7.47 -11.27 -14.06
N LYS A 86 6.37 -11.30 -13.31
CA LYS A 86 6.24 -12.18 -12.16
C LYS A 86 6.47 -13.66 -12.52
N LYS A 87 5.93 -14.13 -13.63
CA LYS A 87 6.18 -15.49 -14.11
C LYS A 87 7.64 -15.69 -14.52
N GLU A 88 8.22 -14.75 -15.24
CA GLU A 88 9.65 -14.78 -15.62
C GLU A 88 10.54 -14.90 -14.37
N MET A 89 10.24 -14.12 -13.32
CA MET A 89 10.97 -14.17 -12.05
C MET A 89 10.86 -15.54 -11.35
N LEU A 90 9.69 -16.18 -11.37
CA LEU A 90 9.48 -17.50 -10.76
C LEU A 90 10.30 -18.61 -11.45
N TYR A 91 10.54 -18.48 -12.74
CA TYR A 91 11.31 -19.46 -13.54
C TYR A 91 12.78 -19.09 -13.72
N ALA A 92 13.21 -17.94 -13.20
CA ALA A 92 14.60 -17.51 -13.33
C ALA A 92 15.54 -18.38 -12.48
N SER A 93 16.53 -18.98 -13.11
CA SER A 93 17.49 -19.90 -12.48
C SER A 93 18.62 -19.19 -11.71
N HIS A 94 18.72 -17.86 -11.81
CA HIS A 94 19.81 -17.11 -11.23
C HIS A 94 19.32 -15.92 -10.39
N GLY A 95 20.01 -15.69 -9.27
CA GLY A 95 19.78 -14.57 -8.38
C GLY A 95 18.61 -14.78 -7.39
N ILE A 96 18.61 -13.97 -6.36
CA ILE A 96 17.55 -13.97 -5.35
C ILE A 96 16.41 -13.10 -5.85
N GLN A 97 15.37 -13.73 -6.34
CA GLN A 97 14.24 -13.03 -6.99
C GLN A 97 13.45 -12.13 -6.03
N GLN A 98 13.46 -12.43 -4.73
CA GLN A 98 12.82 -11.62 -3.69
C GLN A 98 13.51 -10.27 -3.46
N LEU A 99 14.76 -10.11 -3.89
CA LEU A 99 15.54 -8.87 -3.68
C LEU A 99 15.52 -7.91 -4.89
N ARG A 100 14.79 -8.21 -5.96
CA ARG A 100 14.81 -7.37 -7.17
C ARG A 100 14.33 -5.96 -6.91
N LEU A 101 13.24 -5.80 -6.18
CA LEU A 101 12.70 -4.48 -5.85
C LEU A 101 13.64 -3.72 -4.92
N LYS A 102 14.20 -4.39 -3.90
CA LYS A 102 15.21 -3.82 -3.03
C LYS A 102 16.39 -3.27 -3.82
N ASN A 103 16.93 -4.07 -4.76
CA ASN A 103 18.04 -3.66 -5.59
C ASN A 103 17.71 -2.46 -6.50
N VAL A 104 16.45 -2.28 -6.85
CA VAL A 104 15.96 -1.10 -7.60
C VAL A 104 15.80 0.10 -6.69
N LEU A 105 15.27 -0.06 -5.48
CA LEU A 105 14.95 1.07 -4.60
C LEU A 105 16.14 1.58 -3.79
N ASP A 106 17.05 0.71 -3.33
CA ASP A 106 18.18 1.09 -2.49
C ASP A 106 19.05 2.24 -3.08
N PRO A 107 19.37 2.28 -4.39
CA PRO A 107 20.18 3.36 -4.96
C PRO A 107 19.51 4.75 -4.88
N ILE A 108 18.18 4.81 -4.90
CA ILE A 108 17.39 6.05 -4.93
C ILE A 108 16.74 6.37 -3.57
N ARG A 109 16.84 5.46 -2.59
CA ARG A 109 16.19 5.60 -1.27
C ARG A 109 16.54 6.91 -0.57
N LYS A 110 17.78 7.37 -0.69
CA LYS A 110 18.28 8.61 -0.08
C LYS A 110 17.65 9.89 -0.67
N ASP A 111 17.03 9.79 -1.84
CA ASP A 111 16.46 10.93 -2.56
C ASP A 111 15.00 11.18 -2.16
N TYR A 112 14.43 10.33 -1.29
CA TYR A 112 13.05 10.39 -0.81
C TYR A 112 12.96 10.25 0.69
N ASP A 113 12.10 11.05 1.32
CA ASP A 113 11.78 10.93 2.74
C ASP A 113 10.88 9.71 3.01
N TYR A 114 9.99 9.39 2.04
CA TYR A 114 9.09 8.23 2.11
C TYR A 114 9.02 7.52 0.76
N ILE A 115 9.05 6.18 0.81
CA ILE A 115 8.74 5.32 -0.34
C ILE A 115 7.51 4.48 0.04
N ILE A 116 6.40 4.65 -0.68
CA ILE A 116 5.16 3.92 -0.45
C ILE A 116 5.00 2.89 -1.56
N ILE A 117 4.77 1.63 -1.18
CA ILE A 117 4.57 0.53 -2.13
C ILE A 117 3.12 0.09 -2.07
N ASP A 118 2.36 0.32 -3.16
CA ASP A 118 0.99 -0.15 -3.31
C ASP A 118 0.96 -1.56 -3.89
N ASN A 119 0.51 -2.52 -3.10
CA ASN A 119 0.55 -3.93 -3.43
C ASN A 119 -0.83 -4.49 -3.83
N HIS A 120 -0.82 -5.49 -4.72
CA HIS A 120 -1.99 -6.33 -4.98
C HIS A 120 -2.34 -7.25 -3.79
N PRO A 121 -3.54 -7.87 -3.76
CA PRO A 121 -3.99 -8.65 -2.60
C PRO A 121 -3.30 -10.01 -2.42
N ASP A 122 -2.81 -10.65 -3.49
CA ASP A 122 -2.32 -12.03 -3.43
C ASP A 122 -0.93 -12.11 -2.76
N ILE A 123 -0.72 -13.11 -1.91
CA ILE A 123 0.59 -13.38 -1.30
C ILE A 123 1.44 -14.11 -2.35
N ASP A 124 2.44 -13.45 -2.89
CA ASP A 124 3.31 -14.00 -3.92
C ASP A 124 4.69 -13.34 -3.93
N LEU A 125 5.49 -13.63 -4.96
CA LEU A 125 6.84 -13.12 -5.11
C LEU A 125 6.94 -11.58 -5.14
N LEU A 126 5.92 -10.86 -5.65
CA LEU A 126 5.91 -9.39 -5.64
C LEU A 126 5.74 -8.87 -4.21
N ILE A 127 4.88 -9.51 -3.42
CA ILE A 127 4.71 -9.20 -2.00
C ILE A 127 6.01 -9.47 -1.23
N SER A 128 6.68 -10.60 -1.48
CA SER A 128 7.99 -10.88 -0.88
C SER A 128 9.00 -9.78 -1.23
N ASN A 129 9.03 -9.32 -2.50
CA ASN A 129 9.87 -8.19 -2.91
C ASN A 129 9.57 -6.91 -2.15
N ALA A 130 8.29 -6.58 -1.93
CA ALA A 130 7.91 -5.40 -1.16
C ALA A 130 8.36 -5.50 0.30
N LEU A 131 8.16 -6.66 0.94
CA LEU A 131 8.58 -6.90 2.33
C LEU A 131 10.09 -6.77 2.52
N MET A 132 10.89 -7.31 1.58
CA MET A 132 12.35 -7.28 1.64
C MET A 132 12.96 -5.88 1.63
N CYS A 133 12.21 -4.85 1.28
CA CYS A 133 12.67 -3.45 1.23
C CYS A 133 11.83 -2.48 2.07
N SER A 134 10.88 -2.98 2.86
CA SER A 134 10.03 -2.16 3.71
C SER A 134 10.55 -2.08 5.14
N ASP A 135 10.42 -0.91 5.77
CA ASP A 135 10.68 -0.69 7.21
C ASP A 135 9.39 -0.81 8.00
N MET A 136 8.24 -0.55 7.37
CA MET A 136 6.92 -0.62 7.99
C MET A 136 5.90 -1.25 7.03
N VAL A 137 5.02 -2.08 7.56
CA VAL A 137 3.88 -2.66 6.82
C VAL A 137 2.58 -2.20 7.45
N ILE A 138 1.73 -1.54 6.66
CA ILE A 138 0.36 -1.20 7.06
C ILE A 138 -0.59 -2.24 6.47
N ILE A 139 -1.37 -2.87 7.34
CA ILE A 139 -2.35 -3.90 6.97
C ILE A 139 -3.74 -3.31 7.11
N PRO A 140 -4.39 -2.87 6.02
CA PRO A 140 -5.76 -2.40 6.09
C PRO A 140 -6.71 -3.58 6.28
N VAL A 141 -7.60 -3.45 7.24
CA VAL A 141 -8.67 -4.41 7.55
C VAL A 141 -10.01 -3.67 7.64
N ASN A 142 -11.07 -4.32 7.23
CA ASN A 142 -12.41 -3.74 7.28
C ASN A 142 -13.39 -4.68 7.98
N PRO A 143 -14.38 -4.14 8.72
CA PRO A 143 -15.48 -4.94 9.22
C PRO A 143 -16.27 -5.48 8.03
N ASP A 144 -16.56 -6.79 8.02
CA ASP A 144 -17.40 -7.39 6.99
C ASP A 144 -18.88 -7.07 7.23
N ALA A 145 -19.59 -6.78 6.14
CA ALA A 145 -21.02 -6.51 6.18
C ALA A 145 -21.88 -7.73 6.59
N ASP A 146 -21.32 -8.94 6.51
CA ASP A 146 -22.06 -10.19 6.66
C ASP A 146 -22.07 -10.79 8.06
N ASN A 147 -21.78 -10.00 9.12
CA ASN A 147 -21.94 -10.40 10.54
C ASN A 147 -21.29 -11.72 10.98
N THR A 148 -20.38 -12.28 10.26
CA THR A 148 -19.58 -13.42 10.74
C THR A 148 -18.47 -12.87 11.63
N MET A 149 -18.53 -13.17 12.92
CA MET A 149 -17.66 -12.59 13.98
C MET A 149 -16.16 -12.76 13.75
N PHE A 150 -15.74 -13.52 12.77
CA PHE A 150 -14.35 -13.73 12.40
C PHE A 150 -14.27 -13.81 10.89
N SER A 151 -14.25 -12.65 10.28
CA SER A 151 -14.30 -12.52 8.84
C SER A 151 -13.00 -12.93 8.18
N ASP A 152 -13.09 -13.28 6.88
CA ASP A 152 -11.96 -13.48 5.98
C ASP A 152 -10.87 -12.38 6.11
N SER A 153 -11.26 -11.18 6.56
CA SER A 153 -10.35 -10.07 6.79
C SER A 153 -9.39 -10.30 7.95
N ILE A 154 -9.88 -10.84 9.09
CA ILE A 154 -9.04 -11.18 10.26
C ILE A 154 -8.18 -12.40 9.94
N GLU A 155 -8.76 -13.41 9.31
CA GLU A 155 -8.02 -14.61 8.91
C GLU A 155 -6.90 -14.26 7.94
N GLY A 156 -7.19 -13.49 6.90
CA GLY A 156 -6.19 -13.02 5.95
C GLY A 156 -5.12 -12.12 6.59
N MET A 157 -5.49 -11.28 7.55
CA MET A 157 -4.55 -10.49 8.33
C MET A 157 -3.63 -11.38 9.19
N ASN A 158 -4.20 -12.35 9.92
CA ASN A 158 -3.45 -13.27 10.76
C ASN A 158 -2.47 -14.10 9.93
N LEU A 159 -2.91 -14.61 8.79
CA LEU A 159 -2.05 -15.33 7.85
C LEU A 159 -0.90 -14.45 7.36
N THR A 160 -1.19 -13.21 7.01
CA THR A 160 -0.16 -12.25 6.59
C THR A 160 0.85 -12.00 7.70
N LEU A 161 0.40 -11.73 8.93
CA LEU A 161 1.27 -11.51 10.08
C LEU A 161 2.11 -12.76 10.42
N ALA A 162 1.51 -13.95 10.35
CA ALA A 162 2.21 -15.21 10.61
C ALA A 162 3.33 -15.43 9.58
N ASN A 163 3.05 -15.27 8.30
CA ASN A 163 4.04 -15.44 7.23
C ASN A 163 5.20 -14.43 7.33
N ILE A 164 4.89 -13.17 7.67
CA ILE A 164 5.93 -12.15 7.85
C ILE A 164 6.79 -12.48 9.08
N LYS A 165 6.17 -12.89 10.19
CA LYS A 165 6.88 -13.26 11.41
C LYS A 165 7.77 -14.47 11.18
N GLU A 166 7.29 -15.50 10.49
CA GLU A 166 8.08 -16.67 10.11
C GLU A 166 9.31 -16.24 9.29
N ALA A 167 9.13 -15.39 8.27
CA ALA A 167 10.24 -14.90 7.44
C ALA A 167 11.26 -14.05 8.23
N ILE A 168 10.84 -13.33 9.27
CA ILE A 168 11.75 -12.63 10.20
C ILE A 168 12.50 -13.65 11.07
N ASP A 169 11.80 -14.59 11.67
CA ASP A 169 12.37 -15.60 12.56
C ASP A 169 13.37 -16.50 11.82
N GLU A 170 13.15 -16.77 10.53
CA GLU A 170 14.08 -17.49 9.64
C GLU A 170 15.23 -16.61 9.12
N GLY A 171 15.21 -15.32 9.40
CA GLY A 171 16.23 -14.37 8.95
C GLY A 171 16.16 -14.04 7.46
N GLU A 172 15.06 -14.35 6.81
CA GLU A 172 14.83 -14.03 5.40
C GLU A 172 14.61 -12.53 5.18
N ILE A 173 13.92 -11.87 6.10
CA ILE A 173 13.68 -10.42 6.09
C ILE A 173 14.12 -9.79 7.42
N ALA A 174 14.48 -8.51 7.38
CA ALA A 174 14.80 -7.75 8.57
C ALA A 174 13.56 -7.53 9.46
N GLU A 175 13.79 -7.29 10.75
CA GLU A 175 12.74 -6.84 11.65
C GLU A 175 12.11 -5.55 11.10
N MET A 176 10.77 -5.50 11.09
CA MET A 176 10.01 -4.37 10.57
C MET A 176 8.83 -4.03 11.48
N ASP A 177 8.33 -2.81 11.37
CA ASP A 177 7.16 -2.37 12.10
C ASP A 177 5.86 -2.80 11.40
N PHE A 178 4.89 -3.29 12.16
CA PHE A 178 3.55 -3.65 11.64
C PHE A 178 2.51 -2.76 12.23
N ARG A 179 1.62 -2.27 11.38
CA ARG A 179 0.46 -1.49 11.81
C ARG A 179 -0.81 -2.02 11.15
N ILE A 180 -1.85 -2.13 11.95
CA ILE A 180 -3.18 -2.52 11.50
C ILE A 180 -3.99 -1.22 11.36
N LEU A 181 -4.52 -0.99 10.16
CA LEU A 181 -5.37 0.16 9.86
C LEU A 181 -6.82 -0.30 9.69
N LEU A 182 -7.69 0.15 10.56
CA LEU A 182 -9.14 -0.03 10.40
C LEU A 182 -9.63 0.82 9.24
N THR A 183 -10.28 0.19 8.27
CA THR A 183 -10.82 0.86 7.09
C THR A 183 -12.30 0.54 6.91
N MET A 184 -13.02 1.42 6.21
CA MET A 184 -14.45 1.27 5.95
C MET A 184 -15.30 1.09 7.21
N THR A 185 -14.85 1.64 8.34
CA THR A 185 -15.62 1.61 9.59
C THR A 185 -16.88 2.47 9.46
N ASP A 186 -17.94 2.06 10.12
CA ASP A 186 -19.20 2.80 10.21
C ASP A 186 -19.71 2.85 11.65
N ARG A 187 -20.96 3.32 11.84
CA ARG A 187 -21.58 3.42 13.17
C ARG A 187 -22.40 2.19 13.57
N THR A 188 -22.29 1.10 12.83
CA THR A 188 -23.02 -0.13 13.16
C THR A 188 -22.43 -0.80 14.39
N LYS A 189 -23.25 -1.56 15.12
CA LYS A 189 -22.77 -2.37 16.24
C LYS A 189 -21.72 -3.38 15.82
N ALA A 190 -21.87 -3.95 14.61
CA ALA A 190 -20.90 -4.90 14.08
C ALA A 190 -19.52 -4.26 13.89
N SER A 191 -19.47 -3.05 13.31
CA SER A 191 -18.22 -2.30 13.16
C SER A 191 -17.56 -1.96 14.50
N GLN A 192 -18.36 -1.58 15.51
CA GLN A 192 -17.85 -1.30 16.86
C GLN A 192 -17.29 -2.56 17.54
N ILE A 193 -18.01 -3.69 17.48
CA ILE A 193 -17.52 -4.96 18.03
C ILE A 193 -16.21 -5.39 17.35
N PHE A 194 -16.11 -5.22 16.03
CA PHE A 194 -14.91 -5.53 15.27
C PHE A 194 -13.71 -4.66 15.69
N GLU A 195 -13.93 -3.35 15.84
CA GLU A 195 -12.93 -2.42 16.34
C GLU A 195 -12.47 -2.77 17.75
N ASP A 196 -13.40 -2.98 18.69
CA ASP A 196 -13.11 -3.33 20.08
C ASP A 196 -12.30 -4.64 20.16
N TYR A 197 -12.66 -5.63 19.33
CA TYR A 197 -11.93 -6.88 19.25
C TYR A 197 -10.49 -6.65 18.79
N LEU A 198 -10.26 -5.93 17.67
CA LEU A 198 -8.92 -5.70 17.15
C LEU A 198 -8.06 -4.91 18.13
N ARG A 199 -8.59 -3.84 18.73
CA ARG A 199 -7.87 -3.06 19.73
C ARG A 199 -7.53 -3.87 20.97
N SER A 200 -8.42 -4.76 21.42
CA SER A 200 -8.17 -5.66 22.55
C SER A 200 -7.14 -6.74 22.22
N ALA A 201 -7.19 -7.33 21.03
CA ALA A 201 -6.34 -8.44 20.64
C ALA A 201 -4.92 -8.02 20.23
N TYR A 202 -4.79 -6.85 19.57
CA TYR A 202 -3.53 -6.40 18.95
C TYR A 202 -2.95 -5.11 19.56
N GLY A 203 -3.68 -4.47 20.48
CA GLY A 203 -3.17 -3.33 21.25
C GLY A 203 -2.59 -2.21 20.39
N ASP A 204 -1.35 -1.84 20.67
CA ASP A 204 -0.65 -0.73 20.02
C ASP A 204 -0.28 -0.98 18.55
N LEU A 205 -0.45 -2.21 18.05
CA LEU A 205 -0.31 -2.49 16.61
C LEU A 205 -1.46 -1.89 15.80
N VAL A 206 -2.62 -1.65 16.42
CA VAL A 206 -3.77 -1.00 15.76
C VAL A 206 -3.58 0.50 15.79
N LEU A 207 -3.50 1.12 14.61
CA LEU A 207 -3.42 2.56 14.50
C LEU A 207 -4.61 3.23 15.20
N LYS A 208 -4.38 4.40 15.81
CA LYS A 208 -5.43 5.17 16.50
C LYS A 208 -6.43 5.72 15.51
N THR A 209 -5.96 6.06 14.30
CA THR A 209 -6.79 6.56 13.21
C THR A 209 -7.51 5.40 12.52
N ASP A 210 -8.79 5.56 12.28
CA ASP A 210 -9.62 4.71 11.43
C ASP A 210 -10.12 5.47 10.20
N ILE A 211 -10.32 4.75 9.09
CA ILE A 211 -10.85 5.30 7.84
C ILE A 211 -12.32 4.90 7.71
N ASN A 212 -13.21 5.89 7.84
CA ASN A 212 -14.63 5.62 7.78
C ASN A 212 -15.11 5.32 6.36
N TYR A 213 -16.16 4.51 6.27
CA TYR A 213 -16.85 4.29 5.00
C TYR A 213 -17.56 5.56 4.54
N GLN A 214 -17.24 5.98 3.32
CA GLN A 214 -17.93 7.09 2.67
C GLN A 214 -17.96 6.85 1.16
N SER A 215 -19.15 6.55 0.62
CA SER A 215 -19.29 6.18 -0.80
C SER A 215 -19.18 7.35 -1.78
N ALA A 216 -19.64 8.53 -1.40
CA ALA A 216 -19.79 9.65 -2.33
C ALA A 216 -18.46 10.26 -2.85
N PRO A 217 -17.42 10.51 -2.02
CA PRO A 217 -16.16 11.05 -2.51
C PRO A 217 -15.39 10.09 -3.41
N ILE A 218 -15.52 8.77 -3.16
CA ILE A 218 -14.79 7.73 -3.87
C ILE A 218 -15.44 7.40 -5.22
N LYS A 219 -16.78 7.43 -5.29
CA LYS A 219 -17.56 7.07 -6.49
C LYS A 219 -17.69 8.18 -7.52
N ASN A 220 -17.37 9.41 -7.18
CA ASN A 220 -17.55 10.54 -8.07
C ASN A 220 -16.44 10.56 -9.14
N LYS A 221 -16.74 9.99 -10.32
CA LYS A 221 -15.80 9.84 -11.45
C LYS A 221 -15.22 11.15 -11.97
N ASN A 222 -15.89 12.28 -11.72
CA ASN A 222 -15.48 13.60 -12.19
C ASN A 222 -14.62 14.38 -11.17
N ARG A 223 -14.30 13.77 -10.04
CA ARG A 223 -13.42 14.37 -9.03
C ARG A 223 -12.22 13.46 -8.83
N SER A 224 -11.04 14.05 -8.86
CA SER A 224 -9.78 13.36 -8.52
C SER A 224 -10.00 12.45 -7.31
N GLY A 225 -9.55 11.21 -7.34
CA GLY A 225 -9.75 10.23 -6.26
C GLY A 225 -8.92 10.51 -5.01
N PHE A 226 -8.35 11.70 -4.92
CA PHE A 226 -7.54 12.19 -3.82
C PHE A 226 -8.47 12.79 -2.77
N VAL A 227 -8.98 11.92 -1.89
CA VAL A 227 -9.98 12.33 -0.89
C VAL A 227 -9.36 13.15 0.24
N ILE A 228 -8.05 13.07 0.45
CA ILE A 228 -7.34 13.86 1.45
C ILE A 228 -7.43 15.35 1.17
N GLU A 229 -7.48 15.78 -0.10
CA GLU A 229 -7.66 17.19 -0.48
C GLU A 229 -9.04 17.75 -0.08
N LYS A 230 -9.96 16.87 0.34
CA LYS A 230 -11.32 17.26 0.75
C LYS A 230 -11.44 17.33 2.27
N ASN A 231 -10.73 18.29 2.87
CA ASN A 231 -10.70 18.51 4.32
C ASN A 231 -12.08 18.76 4.93
N ASP A 232 -13.08 19.14 4.13
CA ASP A 232 -14.47 19.30 4.52
C ASP A 232 -15.19 17.96 4.70
N THR A 233 -14.65 16.87 4.15
CA THR A 233 -15.24 15.53 4.28
C THR A 233 -14.66 14.77 5.48
N ARG A 234 -15.46 13.84 6.03
CA ARG A 234 -15.00 12.98 7.13
C ARG A 234 -13.81 12.12 6.70
N ILE A 235 -13.89 11.50 5.54
CA ILE A 235 -12.82 10.64 5.03
C ILE A 235 -11.53 11.43 4.72
N GLY A 236 -11.64 12.67 4.25
CA GLY A 236 -10.47 13.55 4.04
C GLY A 236 -9.76 13.82 5.36
N ARG A 237 -10.51 14.16 6.41
CA ARG A 237 -9.95 14.35 7.77
C ARG A 237 -9.33 13.07 8.34
N ASN A 238 -9.94 11.89 8.08
CA ASN A 238 -9.35 10.63 8.51
C ASN A 238 -7.97 10.40 7.87
N TYR A 239 -7.82 10.64 6.56
CA TYR A 239 -6.52 10.51 5.91
C TYR A 239 -5.50 11.54 6.40
N GLN A 240 -5.93 12.78 6.70
CA GLN A 240 -5.06 13.77 7.32
C GLN A 240 -4.57 13.30 8.70
N SER A 241 -5.47 12.73 9.51
CA SER A 241 -5.10 12.15 10.82
C SER A 241 -4.13 10.98 10.66
N LEU A 242 -4.35 10.11 9.67
CA LEU A 242 -3.46 8.99 9.38
C LEU A 242 -2.05 9.48 9.00
N VAL A 243 -1.95 10.49 8.13
CA VAL A 243 -0.67 11.09 7.76
C VAL A 243 0.09 11.59 8.99
N ASN A 244 -0.60 12.30 9.88
CA ASN A 244 0.02 12.82 11.11
C ASN A 244 0.46 11.69 12.04
N GLU A 245 -0.33 10.61 12.15
CA GLU A 245 0.01 9.45 12.95
C GLU A 245 1.25 8.73 12.37
N ILE A 246 1.30 8.47 11.07
CA ILE A 246 2.47 7.85 10.42
C ILE A 246 3.72 8.69 10.60
N ARG A 247 3.65 10.02 10.42
CA ARG A 247 4.79 10.93 10.69
C ARG A 247 5.31 10.83 12.13
N SER A 248 4.46 10.54 13.08
CA SER A 248 4.87 10.40 14.49
C SER A 248 5.52 9.06 14.80
N LEU A 249 5.40 8.08 13.92
CA LEU A 249 6.01 6.75 14.02
C LEU A 249 7.32 6.64 13.24
N SER A 250 7.54 7.53 12.26
CA SER A 250 8.78 7.64 11.46
C SER A 250 9.78 8.55 12.17
#